data_a784da0ba824bcde6bf634fcaa35c219
#
_entry.id   a784da0ba824bcde6bf634fcaa35c219
#
_cell.length_a   1.000
_cell.length_b   1.000
_cell.length_c   1.000
_cell.angle_alpha   90.00
_cell.angle_beta   90.00
_cell.angle_gamma   90.00
#
_symmetry.space_group_name_H-M   'P 1'
#
loop_
_entity.id
_entity.type
_entity.pdbx_description
1 polymer ?
#
loop_
_entity_poly.entity_id
_entity_poly.type
_entity_poly.pdbx_seq_one_letter_code
_entity_poly.pdbx_strand_id
1 'polypeptide(L)'
;MARKSTTRRVVVSTIGAWFFGFLIFFPILWMVLASFKTELEAFAIPPSFLFFHWTTENYATVQERSDYFHHALNSIIIAGGSTLIALLIAIPAAWSMAFSPTRRTKDILLWMLSTKMMPPVGVLVPIYLIFKTFGLLDSRIGLVFILCLGNLPIVIWMLFTYFKEIPRDILEAARMDGATIGRELVYVLTPMAIPGLASTMLLNLILAWNEAFWTLNLSTSEAAPLTTFIASYSSPEGLFWAKLSAASTLAIAPILVLGWFSQKQLVRGLTFGAVK
;
A
#
# COMPACT_ATOMS: atom_id res chain seq x y z
N MET A 1 -2.14 -2.06 -38.18
CA MET A 1 -3.04 -0.98 -38.73
C MET A 1 -3.81 -0.38 -37.57
N ALA A 2 -3.48 0.83 -37.12
CA ALA A 2 -4.21 1.54 -36.09
C ALA A 2 -5.58 1.96 -36.64
N ARG A 3 -6.65 1.39 -36.09
CA ARG A 3 -8.05 1.67 -36.49
C ARG A 3 -8.35 3.13 -36.12
N LYS A 4 -8.50 4.03 -37.11
CA LYS A 4 -8.92 5.43 -36.90
C LYS A 4 -10.18 5.44 -36.04
N SER A 5 -10.10 5.92 -34.81
CA SER A 5 -11.26 6.03 -33.94
C SER A 5 -12.19 7.12 -34.47
N THR A 6 -13.44 6.77 -34.74
CA THR A 6 -14.48 7.73 -35.13
C THR A 6 -14.72 8.70 -33.98
N THR A 7 -14.87 10.01 -34.23
CA THR A 7 -15.11 11.06 -33.23
C THR A 7 -16.22 10.68 -32.25
N ARG A 8 -17.33 10.09 -32.76
CA ARG A 8 -18.42 9.58 -31.93
C ARG A 8 -17.95 8.53 -30.89
N ARG A 9 -17.05 7.60 -31.30
CA ARG A 9 -16.53 6.57 -30.39
C ARG A 9 -15.64 7.17 -29.30
N VAL A 10 -14.83 8.17 -29.65
CA VAL A 10 -13.99 8.89 -28.68
C VAL A 10 -14.89 9.60 -27.66
N VAL A 11 -15.89 10.35 -28.12
CA VAL A 11 -16.81 11.09 -27.25
C VAL A 11 -17.55 10.14 -26.30
N VAL A 12 -18.15 9.05 -26.81
CA VAL A 12 -18.86 8.06 -25.99
C VAL A 12 -17.93 7.41 -24.96
N SER A 13 -16.70 7.03 -25.37
CA SER A 13 -15.72 6.44 -24.45
C SER A 13 -15.28 7.45 -23.38
N THR A 14 -15.11 8.72 -23.75
CA THR A 14 -14.74 9.78 -22.78
C THR A 14 -15.85 10.03 -21.78
N ILE A 15 -17.12 10.15 -22.22
CA ILE A 15 -18.25 10.31 -21.32
C ILE A 15 -18.39 9.09 -20.40
N GLY A 16 -18.27 7.87 -20.95
CA GLY A 16 -18.27 6.64 -20.14
C GLY A 16 -17.14 6.64 -19.10
N ALA A 17 -15.91 7.01 -19.48
CA ALA A 17 -14.77 7.07 -18.55
C ALA A 17 -15.01 8.08 -17.42
N TRP A 18 -15.54 9.27 -17.74
CA TRP A 18 -15.88 10.28 -16.73
C TRP A 18 -17.00 9.81 -15.80
N PHE A 19 -18.03 9.16 -16.35
CA PHE A 19 -19.14 8.62 -15.55
C PHE A 19 -18.64 7.56 -14.55
N PHE A 20 -17.87 6.57 -15.02
CA PHE A 20 -17.31 5.56 -14.14
C PHE A 20 -16.27 6.15 -13.17
N GLY A 21 -15.45 7.11 -13.62
CA GLY A 21 -14.52 7.82 -12.74
C GLY A 21 -15.24 8.54 -11.60
N PHE A 22 -16.33 9.25 -11.91
CA PHE A 22 -17.15 9.92 -10.89
C PHE A 22 -17.82 8.92 -9.94
N LEU A 23 -18.36 7.81 -10.47
CA LEU A 23 -19.00 6.76 -9.66
C LEU A 23 -18.02 6.16 -8.64
N ILE A 24 -16.78 5.90 -9.06
CA ILE A 24 -15.73 5.36 -8.18
C ILE A 24 -15.23 6.41 -7.18
N PHE A 25 -15.15 7.68 -7.60
CA PHE A 25 -14.69 8.77 -6.75
C PHE A 25 -15.77 9.24 -5.75
N PHE A 26 -17.04 9.01 -6.05
CA PHE A 26 -18.17 9.50 -5.25
C PHE A 26 -18.10 9.13 -3.76
N PRO A 27 -17.77 7.89 -3.34
CA PRO A 27 -17.64 7.56 -1.92
C PRO A 27 -16.56 8.37 -1.21
N ILE A 28 -15.44 8.67 -1.88
CA ILE A 28 -14.36 9.50 -1.34
C ILE A 28 -14.85 10.94 -1.21
N LEU A 29 -15.50 11.47 -2.24
CA LEU A 29 -16.09 12.80 -2.22
C LEU A 29 -17.13 12.93 -1.09
N TRP A 30 -17.99 11.93 -0.93
CA TRP A 30 -18.98 11.89 0.15
C TRP A 30 -18.32 11.91 1.53
N MET A 31 -17.27 11.12 1.75
CA MET A 31 -16.50 11.10 2.99
C MET A 31 -15.88 12.47 3.28
N VAL A 32 -15.27 13.12 2.26
CA VAL A 32 -14.71 14.46 2.40
C VAL A 32 -15.80 15.49 2.72
N LEU A 33 -16.96 15.45 2.07
CA LEU A 33 -18.10 16.34 2.38
C LEU A 33 -18.63 16.07 3.79
N ALA A 34 -18.76 14.82 4.20
CA ALA A 34 -19.24 14.46 5.53
C ALA A 34 -18.29 14.95 6.64
N SER A 35 -16.98 15.04 6.38
CA SER A 35 -16.01 15.56 7.34
C SER A 35 -16.20 17.05 7.71
N PHE A 36 -16.89 17.81 6.86
CA PHE A 36 -17.21 19.22 7.10
C PHE A 36 -18.63 19.45 7.64
N LYS A 37 -19.40 18.39 7.92
CA LYS A 37 -20.74 18.47 8.50
C LYS A 37 -20.69 18.41 10.03
N THR A 38 -21.77 18.90 10.67
CA THR A 38 -22.03 18.54 12.07
C THR A 38 -22.41 17.07 12.18
N GLU A 39 -22.23 16.46 13.36
CA GLU A 39 -22.63 15.05 13.55
C GLU A 39 -24.12 14.82 13.28
N LEU A 40 -25.00 15.77 13.67
CA LEU A 40 -26.44 15.68 13.40
C LEU A 40 -26.75 15.68 11.89
N GLU A 41 -26.06 16.51 11.12
CA GLU A 41 -26.25 16.57 9.66
C GLU A 41 -25.62 15.37 8.94
N ALA A 42 -24.57 14.78 9.50
CA ALA A 42 -23.97 13.56 8.96
C ALA A 42 -24.92 12.36 9.06
N PHE A 43 -25.84 12.37 10.04
CA PHE A 43 -26.90 11.38 10.23
C PHE A 43 -28.25 11.74 9.58
N ALA A 44 -28.40 12.94 9.03
CA ALA A 44 -29.69 13.45 8.55
C ALA A 44 -30.29 12.57 7.43
N ILE A 45 -31.58 12.31 7.53
CA ILE A 45 -32.37 11.60 6.52
C ILE A 45 -33.52 12.53 6.09
N PRO A 46 -33.55 12.99 4.82
CA PRO A 46 -32.64 12.66 3.72
C PRO A 46 -31.26 13.33 3.87
N PRO A 47 -30.19 12.74 3.27
CA PRO A 47 -28.86 13.28 3.38
C PRO A 47 -28.73 14.60 2.60
N SER A 48 -28.13 15.63 3.22
CA SER A 48 -27.81 16.91 2.57
C SER A 48 -26.49 16.79 1.79
N PHE A 49 -26.45 17.19 0.50
CA PHE A 49 -25.22 17.13 -0.29
C PHE A 49 -24.40 18.44 -0.21
N LEU A 50 -25.01 19.58 -0.48
CA LEU A 50 -24.32 20.87 -0.59
C LEU A 50 -24.81 21.90 0.43
N PHE A 51 -26.05 21.78 0.92
CA PHE A 51 -26.67 22.72 1.86
C PHE A 51 -26.64 22.14 3.27
N PHE A 52 -25.58 22.43 4.01
CA PHE A 52 -25.35 22.06 5.41
C PHE A 52 -24.46 23.10 6.09
N HIS A 53 -24.34 23.07 7.41
CA HIS A 53 -23.46 23.97 8.15
C HIS A 53 -22.01 23.50 8.02
N TRP A 54 -21.20 24.25 7.28
CA TRP A 54 -19.78 23.97 7.09
C TRP A 54 -19.03 24.22 8.40
N THR A 55 -18.37 23.18 8.91
CA THR A 55 -17.54 23.25 10.12
C THR A 55 -16.22 22.54 9.93
N THR A 56 -15.17 23.06 10.56
CA THR A 56 -13.86 22.39 10.67
C THR A 56 -13.62 21.82 12.07
N GLU A 57 -14.61 21.89 12.96
CA GLU A 57 -14.52 21.43 14.34
C GLU A 57 -14.16 19.93 14.45
N ASN A 58 -14.63 19.13 13.49
CA ASN A 58 -14.28 17.71 13.44
C ASN A 58 -12.77 17.48 13.34
N TYR A 59 -12.08 18.29 12.56
CA TYR A 59 -10.62 18.21 12.41
C TYR A 59 -9.87 18.66 13.68
N ALA A 60 -10.37 19.71 14.35
CA ALA A 60 -9.84 20.15 15.63
C ALA A 60 -10.02 19.06 16.70
N THR A 61 -11.22 18.49 16.80
CA THR A 61 -11.52 17.40 17.74
C THR A 61 -10.67 16.15 17.47
N VAL A 62 -10.44 15.81 16.19
CA VAL A 62 -9.59 14.68 15.79
C VAL A 62 -8.15 14.89 16.28
N GLN A 63 -7.64 16.12 16.19
CA GLN A 63 -6.28 16.44 16.65
C GLN A 63 -6.19 16.47 18.19
N GLU A 64 -7.18 17.05 18.87
CA GLU A 64 -7.18 17.20 20.33
C GLU A 64 -7.39 15.87 21.07
N ARG A 65 -8.26 15.00 20.54
CA ARG A 65 -8.61 13.72 21.19
C ARG A 65 -7.47 12.69 21.14
N SER A 66 -6.69 12.73 20.08
CA SER A 66 -5.68 11.69 19.85
C SER A 66 -4.62 12.25 18.90
N ASP A 67 -3.44 12.56 19.36
CA ASP A 67 -2.31 13.11 18.60
C ASP A 67 -2.19 12.51 17.19
N TYR A 68 -2.94 13.07 16.23
CA TYR A 68 -2.95 12.62 14.83
C TYR A 68 -1.54 12.52 14.25
N PHE A 69 -0.68 13.50 14.57
CA PHE A 69 0.68 13.53 14.04
C PHE A 69 1.52 12.37 14.54
N HIS A 70 1.31 11.93 15.78
CA HIS A 70 1.96 10.73 16.31
C HIS A 70 1.57 9.48 15.50
N HIS A 71 0.26 9.28 15.26
CA HIS A 71 -0.25 8.16 14.47
C HIS A 71 0.18 8.24 13.00
N ALA A 72 0.23 9.43 12.41
CA ALA A 72 0.72 9.65 11.06
C ALA A 72 2.22 9.30 10.94
N LEU A 73 3.03 9.74 11.90
CA LEU A 73 4.45 9.39 11.96
C LEU A 73 4.66 7.89 12.12
N ASN A 74 3.84 7.23 12.97
CA ASN A 74 3.86 5.77 13.10
C ASN A 74 3.57 5.09 11.76
N SER A 75 2.53 5.53 11.04
CA SER A 75 2.21 4.99 9.71
C SER A 75 3.37 5.14 8.73
N ILE A 76 4.02 6.31 8.70
CA ILE A 76 5.17 6.57 7.82
C ILE A 76 6.35 5.64 8.18
N ILE A 77 6.69 5.53 9.46
CA ILE A 77 7.80 4.69 9.93
C ILE A 77 7.51 3.22 9.66
N ILE A 78 6.30 2.74 9.99
CA ILE A 78 5.94 1.33 9.86
C ILE A 78 5.82 0.93 8.40
N ALA A 79 5.07 1.67 7.59
CA ALA A 79 4.90 1.36 6.17
C ALA A 79 6.19 1.57 5.37
N GLY A 80 6.92 2.67 5.64
CA GLY A 80 8.20 2.97 5.00
C GLY A 80 9.27 1.96 5.40
N GLY A 81 9.42 1.69 6.70
CA GLY A 81 10.41 0.75 7.23
C GLY A 81 10.18 -0.68 6.75
N SER A 82 8.94 -1.18 6.81
CA SER A 82 8.59 -2.51 6.30
C SER A 82 8.83 -2.63 4.79
N THR A 83 8.52 -1.59 4.02
CA THR A 83 8.76 -1.55 2.57
C THR A 83 10.24 -1.56 2.23
N LEU A 84 11.04 -0.75 2.93
CA LEU A 84 12.48 -0.69 2.71
C LEU A 84 13.15 -2.04 3.01
N ILE A 85 12.85 -2.64 4.17
CA ILE A 85 13.42 -3.94 4.56
C ILE A 85 12.95 -5.04 3.59
N ALA A 86 11.66 -5.04 3.20
CA ALA A 86 11.16 -6.00 2.22
C ALA A 86 11.90 -5.91 0.88
N LEU A 87 12.16 -4.70 0.37
CA LEU A 87 12.92 -4.52 -0.87
C LEU A 87 14.37 -4.96 -0.74
N LEU A 88 15.05 -4.61 0.37
CA LEU A 88 16.44 -5.03 0.61
C LEU A 88 16.60 -6.56 0.61
N ILE A 89 15.61 -7.29 1.12
CA ILE A 89 15.59 -8.77 1.11
C ILE A 89 15.15 -9.30 -0.26
N ALA A 90 14.12 -8.68 -0.85
CA ALA A 90 13.49 -9.19 -2.06
C ALA A 90 14.35 -9.01 -3.31
N ILE A 91 15.16 -7.93 -3.41
CA ILE A 91 16.03 -7.69 -4.57
C ILE A 91 17.02 -8.85 -4.79
N PRO A 92 17.87 -9.23 -3.83
CA PRO A 92 18.79 -10.35 -4.03
C PRO A 92 18.08 -11.70 -4.18
N ALA A 93 16.96 -11.91 -3.48
CA ALA A 93 16.17 -13.13 -3.60
C ALA A 93 15.57 -13.27 -5.01
N ALA A 94 14.90 -12.23 -5.52
CA ALA A 94 14.31 -12.21 -6.85
C ALA A 94 15.37 -12.32 -7.95
N TRP A 95 16.53 -11.66 -7.78
CA TRP A 95 17.67 -11.80 -8.69
C TRP A 95 18.14 -13.26 -8.78
N SER A 96 18.39 -13.90 -7.64
CA SER A 96 18.80 -15.30 -7.60
C SER A 96 17.79 -16.22 -8.30
N MET A 97 16.49 -16.01 -8.04
CA MET A 97 15.43 -16.80 -8.65
C MET A 97 15.26 -16.55 -10.15
N ALA A 98 15.54 -15.33 -10.64
CA ALA A 98 15.38 -14.98 -12.05
C ALA A 98 16.58 -15.41 -12.91
N PHE A 99 17.81 -15.17 -12.42
CA PHE A 99 19.03 -15.36 -13.22
C PHE A 99 19.82 -16.61 -12.87
N SER A 100 19.60 -17.19 -11.68
CA SER A 100 20.22 -18.46 -11.23
C SER A 100 19.15 -19.44 -10.69
N PRO A 101 18.11 -19.76 -11.48
CA PRO A 101 17.02 -20.60 -11.02
C PRO A 101 17.47 -22.02 -10.71
N THR A 102 16.96 -22.56 -9.61
CA THR A 102 17.10 -23.97 -9.25
C THR A 102 15.86 -24.75 -9.68
N ARG A 103 15.93 -26.09 -9.61
CA ARG A 103 14.76 -26.96 -9.87
C ARG A 103 13.57 -26.63 -8.95
N ARG A 104 13.82 -26.08 -7.76
CA ARG A 104 12.79 -25.75 -6.75
C ARG A 104 12.32 -24.31 -6.79
N THR A 105 12.88 -23.46 -7.64
CA THR A 105 12.52 -22.01 -7.69
C THR A 105 11.03 -21.80 -7.87
N LYS A 106 10.39 -22.54 -8.78
CA LYS A 106 8.94 -22.46 -9.01
C LYS A 106 8.13 -22.86 -7.77
N ASP A 107 8.53 -23.96 -7.13
CA ASP A 107 7.83 -24.48 -5.94
C ASP A 107 7.97 -23.52 -4.76
N ILE A 108 9.15 -22.92 -4.57
CA ILE A 108 9.39 -21.90 -3.53
C ILE A 108 8.52 -20.67 -3.77
N LEU A 109 8.45 -20.16 -5.02
CA LEU A 109 7.61 -19.03 -5.36
C LEU A 109 6.12 -19.31 -5.11
N LEU A 110 5.64 -20.49 -5.51
CA LEU A 110 4.25 -20.89 -5.26
C LEU A 110 3.98 -21.11 -3.77
N TRP A 111 4.90 -21.68 -3.04
CA TRP A 111 4.80 -21.84 -1.59
C TRP A 111 4.73 -20.48 -0.89
N MET A 112 5.59 -19.53 -1.24
CA MET A 112 5.54 -18.17 -0.69
C MET A 112 4.20 -17.50 -0.96
N LEU A 113 3.64 -17.63 -2.17
CA LEU A 113 2.32 -17.06 -2.47
C LEU A 113 1.21 -17.76 -1.68
N SER A 114 1.31 -19.08 -1.46
CA SER A 114 0.31 -19.81 -0.67
C SER A 114 0.24 -19.34 0.78
N THR A 115 1.35 -18.86 1.36
CA THR A 115 1.34 -18.25 2.71
C THR A 115 0.50 -16.98 2.79
N LYS A 116 0.39 -16.22 1.70
CA LYS A 116 -0.50 -15.04 1.63
C LYS A 116 -1.99 -15.40 1.57
N MET A 117 -2.32 -16.61 1.15
CA MET A 117 -3.71 -17.07 1.09
C MET A 117 -4.21 -17.56 2.46
N MET A 118 -3.32 -17.77 3.41
CA MET A 118 -3.69 -18.20 4.77
C MET A 118 -4.33 -17.03 5.52
N PRO A 119 -5.54 -17.21 6.11
CA PRO A 119 -6.17 -16.18 6.90
C PRO A 119 -5.30 -15.78 8.10
N PRO A 120 -4.96 -14.50 8.28
CA PRO A 120 -4.08 -14.05 9.38
C PRO A 120 -4.62 -14.41 10.77
N VAL A 121 -5.94 -14.50 10.92
CA VAL A 121 -6.59 -14.88 12.19
C VAL A 121 -6.16 -16.28 12.67
N GLY A 122 -5.85 -17.19 11.75
CA GLY A 122 -5.41 -18.55 12.09
C GLY A 122 -4.06 -18.61 12.82
N VAL A 123 -3.23 -17.58 12.64
CA VAL A 123 -1.89 -17.50 13.26
C VAL A 123 -1.78 -16.34 14.25
N LEU A 124 -2.87 -15.64 14.53
CA LEU A 124 -2.86 -14.48 15.43
C LEU A 124 -2.35 -14.84 16.84
N VAL A 125 -2.87 -15.90 17.45
CA VAL A 125 -2.50 -16.28 18.81
C VAL A 125 -1.01 -16.64 18.93
N PRO A 126 -0.45 -17.52 18.09
CA PRO A 126 1.00 -17.80 18.13
C PRO A 126 1.85 -16.53 17.92
N ILE A 127 1.51 -15.68 16.97
CA ILE A 127 2.26 -14.45 16.71
C ILE A 127 2.16 -13.49 17.90
N TYR A 128 0.97 -13.31 18.47
CA TYR A 128 0.78 -12.48 19.67
C TYR A 128 1.65 -12.96 20.83
N LEU A 129 1.69 -14.28 21.09
CA LEU A 129 2.53 -14.85 22.15
C LEU A 129 4.02 -14.64 21.90
N ILE A 130 4.49 -14.78 20.65
CA ILE A 130 5.86 -14.47 20.26
C ILE A 130 6.15 -12.98 20.54
N PHE A 131 5.29 -12.08 20.08
CA PHE A 131 5.46 -10.64 20.32
C PHE A 131 5.49 -10.28 21.80
N LYS A 132 4.60 -10.91 22.59
CA LYS A 132 4.58 -10.74 24.06
C LYS A 132 5.90 -11.21 24.69
N THR A 133 6.39 -12.38 24.30
CA THR A 133 7.61 -12.97 24.88
C THR A 133 8.84 -12.14 24.58
N PHE A 134 8.93 -11.55 23.37
CA PHE A 134 10.06 -10.73 22.96
C PHE A 134 9.88 -9.22 23.26
N GLY A 135 8.78 -8.82 23.93
CA GLY A 135 8.51 -7.42 24.24
C GLY A 135 8.27 -6.55 23.00
N LEU A 136 7.72 -7.15 21.92
CA LEU A 136 7.45 -6.48 20.65
C LEU A 136 6.00 -5.98 20.51
N LEU A 137 5.13 -6.23 21.51
CA LEU A 137 3.79 -5.66 21.55
C LEU A 137 3.90 -4.13 21.67
N ASP A 138 3.01 -3.43 20.96
CA ASP A 138 2.98 -1.97 20.86
C ASP A 138 4.31 -1.35 20.47
N SER A 139 5.03 -2.01 19.55
CA SER A 139 6.36 -1.63 19.09
C SER A 139 6.37 -1.36 17.58
N ARG A 140 6.89 -0.19 17.17
CA ARG A 140 7.09 0.15 15.75
C ARG A 140 7.96 -0.89 15.05
N ILE A 141 9.00 -1.37 15.73
CA ILE A 141 9.92 -2.40 15.19
C ILE A 141 9.15 -3.71 14.99
N GLY A 142 8.35 -4.12 15.95
CA GLY A 142 7.51 -5.31 15.83
C GLY A 142 6.57 -5.23 14.63
N LEU A 143 5.86 -4.11 14.47
CA LEU A 143 4.97 -3.89 13.32
C LEU A 143 5.72 -3.85 11.99
N VAL A 144 6.90 -3.21 11.93
CA VAL A 144 7.74 -3.22 10.73
C VAL A 144 8.10 -4.65 10.32
N PHE A 145 8.50 -5.50 11.27
CA PHE A 145 8.86 -6.90 10.97
C PHE A 145 7.67 -7.73 10.50
N ILE A 146 6.53 -7.67 11.18
CA ILE A 146 5.37 -8.49 10.79
C ILE A 146 4.83 -8.07 9.42
N LEU A 147 4.78 -6.78 9.12
CA LEU A 147 4.36 -6.28 7.81
C LEU A 147 5.35 -6.61 6.70
N CYS A 148 6.65 -6.51 6.99
CA CYS A 148 7.69 -6.94 6.07
C CYS A 148 7.51 -8.43 5.74
N LEU A 149 7.47 -9.31 6.74
CA LEU A 149 7.29 -10.76 6.56
C LEU A 149 6.02 -11.10 5.80
N GLY A 150 4.91 -10.46 6.18
CA GLY A 150 3.62 -10.67 5.54
C GLY A 150 3.60 -10.26 4.07
N ASN A 151 4.34 -9.24 3.66
CA ASN A 151 4.34 -8.74 2.29
C ASN A 151 5.50 -9.26 1.43
N LEU A 152 6.56 -9.79 2.04
CA LEU A 152 7.75 -10.28 1.35
C LEU A 152 7.45 -11.22 0.17
N PRO A 153 6.52 -12.19 0.26
CA PRO A 153 6.18 -13.07 -0.85
C PRO A 153 5.73 -12.34 -2.12
N ILE A 154 4.88 -11.33 -1.99
CA ILE A 154 4.37 -10.58 -3.13
C ILE A 154 5.44 -9.66 -3.71
N VAL A 155 6.28 -9.06 -2.85
CA VAL A 155 7.39 -8.20 -3.28
C VAL A 155 8.42 -9.00 -4.08
N ILE A 156 8.82 -10.20 -3.60
CA ILE A 156 9.72 -11.10 -4.32
C ILE A 156 9.11 -11.53 -5.66
N TRP A 157 7.83 -11.91 -5.67
CA TRP A 157 7.16 -12.34 -6.89
C TRP A 157 7.13 -11.23 -7.96
N MET A 158 6.78 -10.01 -7.56
CA MET A 158 6.75 -8.88 -8.48
C MET A 158 8.12 -8.58 -9.07
N LEU A 159 9.15 -8.50 -8.21
CA LEU A 159 10.52 -8.26 -8.67
C LEU A 159 11.04 -9.41 -9.54
N PHE A 160 10.77 -10.66 -9.16
CA PHE A 160 11.11 -11.82 -9.98
C PHE A 160 10.50 -11.75 -11.38
N THR A 161 9.21 -11.42 -11.46
CA THR A 161 8.51 -11.29 -12.75
C THR A 161 9.14 -10.19 -13.60
N TYR A 162 9.45 -9.04 -12.98
CA TYR A 162 10.09 -7.92 -13.65
C TYR A 162 11.51 -8.25 -14.11
N PHE A 163 12.32 -8.88 -13.27
CA PHE A 163 13.70 -9.24 -13.59
C PHE A 163 13.78 -10.26 -14.73
N LYS A 164 12.80 -11.14 -14.86
CA LYS A 164 12.73 -12.08 -15.99
C LYS A 164 12.56 -11.43 -17.36
N GLU A 165 12.10 -10.19 -17.41
CA GLU A 165 11.98 -9.43 -18.67
C GLU A 165 13.31 -8.78 -19.09
N ILE A 166 14.29 -8.71 -18.17
CA ILE A 166 15.62 -8.17 -18.46
C ILE A 166 16.44 -9.22 -19.20
N PRO A 167 17.02 -8.89 -20.38
CA PRO A 167 17.86 -9.82 -21.13
C PRO A 167 19.07 -10.28 -20.33
N ARG A 168 19.29 -11.59 -20.29
CA ARG A 168 20.43 -12.19 -19.55
C ARG A 168 21.78 -11.75 -20.08
N ASP A 169 21.87 -11.53 -21.39
CA ASP A 169 23.10 -11.13 -22.09
C ASP A 169 23.74 -9.88 -21.47
N ILE A 170 22.94 -8.96 -20.91
CA ILE A 170 23.42 -7.74 -20.25
C ILE A 170 24.20 -8.09 -18.98
N LEU A 171 23.70 -9.03 -18.19
CA LEU A 171 24.36 -9.46 -16.95
C LEU A 171 25.59 -10.34 -17.26
N GLU A 172 25.53 -11.13 -18.32
CA GLU A 172 26.65 -11.93 -18.80
C GLU A 172 27.79 -11.02 -19.28
N ALA A 173 27.47 -9.96 -20.05
CA ALA A 173 28.44 -8.96 -20.47
C ALA A 173 29.12 -8.27 -19.27
N ALA A 174 28.33 -7.85 -18.26
CA ALA A 174 28.87 -7.24 -17.05
C ALA A 174 29.83 -8.20 -16.29
N ARG A 175 29.54 -9.52 -16.26
CA ARG A 175 30.42 -10.53 -15.69
C ARG A 175 31.70 -10.70 -16.49
N MET A 176 31.62 -10.65 -17.83
CA MET A 176 32.79 -10.68 -18.69
C MET A 176 33.70 -9.46 -18.46
N ASP A 177 33.11 -8.30 -18.11
CA ASP A 177 33.83 -7.09 -17.69
C ASP A 177 34.36 -7.15 -16.25
N GLY A 178 34.20 -8.30 -15.56
CA GLY A 178 34.72 -8.52 -14.21
C GLY A 178 33.81 -7.98 -13.09
N ALA A 179 32.53 -7.74 -13.34
CA ALA A 179 31.59 -7.35 -12.29
C ALA A 179 31.37 -8.50 -11.30
N THR A 180 31.52 -8.22 -10.02
CA THR A 180 31.08 -9.11 -8.95
C THR A 180 29.56 -9.08 -8.82
N ILE A 181 28.96 -10.08 -8.16
CA ILE A 181 27.49 -10.16 -7.93
C ILE A 181 26.95 -8.85 -7.32
N GLY A 182 27.63 -8.28 -6.33
CA GLY A 182 27.22 -7.02 -5.73
C GLY A 182 27.25 -5.84 -6.71
N ARG A 183 28.28 -5.76 -7.56
CA ARG A 183 28.36 -4.74 -8.63
C ARG A 183 27.31 -4.96 -9.70
N GLU A 184 27.06 -6.20 -10.10
CA GLU A 184 25.99 -6.55 -11.04
C GLU A 184 24.62 -6.09 -10.50
N LEU A 185 24.28 -6.39 -9.24
CA LEU A 185 23.04 -5.98 -8.61
C LEU A 185 22.88 -4.45 -8.54
N VAL A 186 23.91 -3.75 -8.03
CA VAL A 186 23.79 -2.33 -7.71
C VAL A 186 23.95 -1.45 -8.94
N TYR A 187 24.92 -1.74 -9.81
CA TYR A 187 25.29 -0.85 -10.92
C TYR A 187 24.72 -1.24 -12.28
N VAL A 188 24.23 -2.48 -12.42
CA VAL A 188 23.65 -2.94 -13.69
C VAL A 188 22.16 -3.21 -13.53
N LEU A 189 21.79 -4.17 -12.69
CA LEU A 189 20.39 -4.59 -12.58
C LEU A 189 19.49 -3.51 -11.96
N THR A 190 19.90 -2.94 -10.83
CA THR A 190 19.06 -1.95 -10.12
C THR A 190 18.72 -0.75 -10.99
N PRO A 191 19.66 -0.08 -11.71
CA PRO A 191 19.33 1.02 -12.62
C PRO A 191 18.34 0.62 -13.73
N MET A 192 18.50 -0.55 -14.30
CA MET A 192 17.57 -1.06 -15.34
C MET A 192 16.19 -1.38 -14.77
N ALA A 193 16.15 -1.82 -13.53
CA ALA A 193 14.92 -2.24 -12.86
C ALA A 193 14.20 -1.11 -12.11
N ILE A 194 14.68 0.15 -12.14
CA ILE A 194 14.06 1.28 -11.44
C ILE A 194 12.54 1.35 -11.64
N PRO A 195 11.96 1.21 -12.86
CA PRO A 195 10.51 1.27 -13.01
C PRO A 195 9.78 0.14 -12.27
N GLY A 196 10.31 -1.08 -12.31
CA GLY A 196 9.75 -2.23 -11.60
C GLY A 196 9.93 -2.13 -10.09
N LEU A 197 11.09 -1.66 -9.63
CA LEU A 197 11.36 -1.38 -8.22
C LEU A 197 10.42 -0.31 -7.67
N ALA A 198 10.24 0.80 -8.39
CA ALA A 198 9.34 1.88 -7.99
C ALA A 198 7.88 1.41 -7.89
N SER A 199 7.42 0.62 -8.86
CA SER A 199 6.06 0.06 -8.84
C SER A 199 5.87 -0.92 -7.68
N THR A 200 6.83 -1.79 -7.44
CA THR A 200 6.79 -2.77 -6.34
C THR A 200 6.85 -2.06 -4.99
N MET A 201 7.75 -1.07 -4.85
CA MET A 201 7.86 -0.24 -3.65
C MET A 201 6.53 0.44 -3.32
N LEU A 202 5.91 1.08 -4.31
CA LEU A 202 4.68 1.81 -4.11
C LEU A 202 3.51 0.89 -3.76
N LEU A 203 3.39 -0.26 -4.46
CA LEU A 203 2.36 -1.23 -4.11
C LEU A 203 2.54 -1.75 -2.68
N ASN A 204 3.77 -2.10 -2.29
CA ASN A 204 4.04 -2.57 -0.93
C ASN A 204 3.78 -1.49 0.12
N LEU A 205 4.13 -0.23 -0.18
CA LEU A 205 3.84 0.90 0.70
C LEU A 205 2.33 1.07 0.92
N ILE A 206 1.52 0.96 -0.15
CA ILE A 206 0.06 1.02 -0.07
C ILE A 206 -0.49 -0.15 0.75
N LEU A 207 0.01 -1.37 0.54
CA LEU A 207 -0.41 -2.55 1.31
C LEU A 207 -0.07 -2.40 2.79
N ALA A 208 1.12 -1.93 3.12
CA ALA A 208 1.54 -1.72 4.51
C ALA A 208 0.81 -0.55 5.18
N TRP A 209 0.51 0.53 4.44
CA TRP A 209 -0.24 1.67 4.94
C TRP A 209 -1.68 1.32 5.31
N ASN A 210 -2.33 0.48 4.51
CA ASN A 210 -3.72 0.08 4.72
C ASN A 210 -3.87 -1.16 5.60
N GLU A 211 -2.76 -1.68 6.13
CA GLU A 211 -2.81 -2.86 6.98
C GLU A 211 -3.48 -2.54 8.32
N ALA A 212 -4.57 -3.22 8.62
CA ALA A 212 -5.36 -2.99 9.83
C ALA A 212 -5.37 -4.20 10.76
N PHE A 213 -5.28 -5.43 10.24
CA PHE A 213 -5.42 -6.62 11.07
C PHE A 213 -4.30 -6.74 12.10
N TRP A 214 -3.04 -6.70 11.66
CA TRP A 214 -1.90 -6.81 12.58
C TRP A 214 -1.78 -5.59 13.47
N THR A 215 -2.01 -4.40 12.92
CA THR A 215 -1.90 -3.16 13.67
C THR A 215 -2.93 -3.07 14.80
N LEU A 216 -4.19 -3.45 14.56
CA LEU A 216 -5.24 -3.49 15.59
C LEU A 216 -5.00 -4.54 16.68
N ASN A 217 -4.32 -5.63 16.35
CA ASN A 217 -4.12 -6.73 17.31
C ASN A 217 -2.77 -6.67 18.05
N LEU A 218 -1.77 -5.96 17.53
CA LEU A 218 -0.42 -5.93 18.07
C LEU A 218 0.03 -4.56 18.57
N SER A 219 -0.77 -3.48 18.35
CA SER A 219 -0.49 -2.15 18.90
C SER A 219 -1.69 -1.61 19.68
N THR A 220 -1.41 -0.67 20.59
CA THR A 220 -2.43 -0.03 21.43
C THR A 220 -2.33 1.49 21.40
N SER A 221 -1.20 2.08 21.77
CA SER A 221 -1.01 3.53 21.86
C SER A 221 0.29 4.04 21.25
N GLU A 222 1.44 3.48 21.69
CA GLU A 222 2.76 3.99 21.31
C GLU A 222 3.11 3.77 19.84
N ALA A 223 2.80 2.59 19.32
CA ALA A 223 3.07 2.21 17.93
C ALA A 223 1.82 2.25 17.04
N ALA A 224 0.68 2.69 17.56
CA ALA A 224 -0.58 2.72 16.81
C ALA A 224 -0.49 3.59 15.56
N PRO A 225 -0.69 3.04 14.33
CA PRO A 225 -0.73 3.81 13.11
C PRO A 225 -2.12 4.40 12.85
N LEU A 226 -2.27 5.11 11.72
CA LEU A 226 -3.54 5.74 11.33
C LEU A 226 -4.70 4.77 11.16
N THR A 227 -4.46 3.51 10.78
CA THR A 227 -5.50 2.47 10.68
C THR A 227 -6.12 2.16 12.05
N THR A 228 -5.30 2.03 13.09
CA THR A 228 -5.75 1.86 14.48
C THR A 228 -6.46 3.12 14.99
N PHE A 229 -5.92 4.29 14.67
CA PHE A 229 -6.49 5.58 15.01
C PHE A 229 -7.90 5.75 14.43
N ILE A 230 -8.11 5.50 13.13
CA ILE A 230 -9.42 5.57 12.48
C ILE A 230 -10.40 4.60 13.15
N ALA A 231 -9.97 3.38 13.43
CA ALA A 231 -10.82 2.36 14.07
C ALA A 231 -11.34 2.80 15.45
N SER A 232 -10.62 3.66 16.19
CA SER A 232 -11.05 4.20 17.48
C SER A 232 -12.30 5.08 17.40
N TYR A 233 -12.62 5.64 16.22
CA TYR A 233 -13.85 6.39 15.97
C TYR A 233 -15.05 5.52 15.61
N SER A 234 -14.84 4.23 15.36
CA SER A 234 -15.91 3.24 15.14
C SER A 234 -16.27 2.56 16.46
N SER A 235 -16.75 3.34 17.44
CA SER A 235 -17.13 2.84 18.77
C SER A 235 -18.61 2.45 18.83
N PRO A 236 -18.97 1.37 19.57
CA PRO A 236 -20.36 1.04 19.84
C PRO A 236 -21.10 2.10 20.67
N GLU A 237 -20.37 2.95 21.37
CA GLU A 237 -20.92 4.01 22.25
C GLU A 237 -21.45 5.23 21.51
N GLY A 238 -21.19 5.36 20.22
CA GLY A 238 -21.65 6.45 19.38
C GLY A 238 -21.08 6.36 17.96
N LEU A 239 -21.94 6.67 17.00
CA LEU A 239 -21.52 6.77 15.61
C LEU A 239 -21.01 8.19 15.38
N PHE A 240 -19.72 8.38 15.37
CA PHE A 240 -19.06 9.68 15.12
C PHE A 240 -18.76 9.79 13.61
N TRP A 241 -19.81 9.84 12.77
CA TRP A 241 -19.67 9.82 11.32
C TRP A 241 -18.87 10.98 10.75
N ALA A 242 -19.12 12.19 11.24
CA ALA A 242 -18.41 13.37 10.77
C ALA A 242 -16.94 13.35 11.21
N LYS A 243 -16.66 12.97 12.47
CA LYS A 243 -15.31 12.84 13.01
C LYS A 243 -14.55 11.66 12.37
N LEU A 244 -15.22 10.52 12.19
CA LEU A 244 -14.65 9.39 11.44
C LEU A 244 -14.27 9.77 10.01
N SER A 245 -15.14 10.55 9.35
CA SER A 245 -14.89 11.06 8.00
C SER A 245 -13.71 12.04 7.98
N ALA A 246 -13.57 12.90 8.98
CA ALA A 246 -12.43 13.81 9.12
C ALA A 246 -11.12 13.04 9.36
N ALA A 247 -11.11 12.08 10.29
CA ALA A 247 -9.96 11.21 10.56
C ALA A 247 -9.55 10.41 9.31
N SER A 248 -10.53 9.84 8.60
CA SER A 248 -10.29 9.08 7.37
C SER A 248 -9.77 9.97 6.24
N THR A 249 -10.29 11.20 6.11
CA THR A 249 -9.81 12.17 5.11
C THR A 249 -8.34 12.53 5.34
N LEU A 250 -7.96 12.78 6.59
CA LEU A 250 -6.58 13.05 6.98
C LEU A 250 -5.68 11.81 6.72
N ALA A 251 -6.16 10.62 7.03
CA ALA A 251 -5.37 9.39 6.86
C ALA A 251 -5.16 8.99 5.39
N ILE A 252 -6.11 9.31 4.52
CA ILE A 252 -6.00 9.05 3.07
C ILE A 252 -5.11 10.07 2.38
N ALA A 253 -5.04 11.31 2.85
CA ALA A 253 -4.33 12.40 2.18
C ALA A 253 -2.88 12.07 1.82
N PRO A 254 -2.02 11.51 2.70
CA PRO A 254 -0.64 11.17 2.36
C PRO A 254 -0.54 10.14 1.21
N ILE A 255 -1.40 9.12 1.21
CA ILE A 255 -1.41 8.09 0.16
C ILE A 255 -1.92 8.64 -1.18
N LEU A 256 -2.92 9.53 -1.17
CA LEU A 256 -3.39 10.19 -2.39
C LEU A 256 -2.28 11.05 -3.00
N VAL A 257 -1.53 11.78 -2.19
CA VAL A 257 -0.38 12.57 -2.64
C VAL A 257 0.69 11.65 -3.25
N LEU A 258 1.08 10.59 -2.57
CA LEU A 258 2.05 9.60 -3.09
C LEU A 258 1.55 8.94 -4.38
N GLY A 259 0.28 8.55 -4.43
CA GLY A 259 -0.35 7.96 -5.62
C GLY A 259 -0.36 8.92 -6.81
N TRP A 260 -0.64 10.20 -6.57
CA TRP A 260 -0.60 11.25 -7.60
C TRP A 260 0.79 11.39 -8.25
N PHE A 261 1.84 11.48 -7.43
CA PHE A 261 3.21 11.57 -7.95
C PHE A 261 3.69 10.28 -8.63
N SER A 262 3.19 9.14 -8.19
CA SER A 262 3.64 7.82 -8.64
C SER A 262 2.74 7.17 -9.69
N GLN A 263 1.64 7.82 -10.11
CA GLN A 263 0.66 7.24 -11.06
C GLN A 263 1.30 6.75 -12.37
N LYS A 264 2.31 7.47 -12.90
CA LYS A 264 3.00 7.07 -14.14
C LYS A 264 3.78 5.76 -13.95
N GLN A 265 4.44 5.59 -12.81
CA GLN A 265 5.20 4.38 -12.46
C GLN A 265 4.25 3.20 -12.21
N LEU A 266 3.11 3.44 -11.51
CA LEU A 266 2.07 2.42 -11.30
C LEU A 266 1.51 1.90 -12.62
N VAL A 267 1.11 2.80 -13.52
CA VAL A 267 0.57 2.41 -14.82
C VAL A 267 1.61 1.63 -15.62
N ARG A 268 2.86 2.07 -15.66
CA ARG A 268 3.93 1.35 -16.37
C ARG A 268 4.19 -0.02 -15.75
N GLY A 269 4.27 -0.14 -14.43
CA GLY A 269 4.53 -1.40 -13.76
C GLY A 269 3.39 -2.43 -13.87
N LEU A 270 2.13 -1.96 -13.84
CA LEU A 270 0.96 -2.83 -14.01
C LEU A 270 0.69 -3.23 -15.46
N THR A 271 1.15 -2.42 -16.43
CA THR A 271 1.00 -2.72 -17.87
C THR A 271 2.18 -3.46 -18.46
N PHE A 272 3.31 -3.61 -17.74
CA PHE A 272 4.42 -4.47 -18.14
C PHE A 272 3.93 -5.92 -18.24
N GLY A 273 3.92 -6.47 -19.43
CA GLY A 273 3.39 -7.80 -19.75
C GLY A 273 1.99 -7.82 -20.40
N ALA A 274 1.20 -6.75 -20.32
CA ALA A 274 -0.12 -6.65 -20.94
C ALA A 274 -0.08 -6.04 -22.37
N VAL A 275 0.99 -5.36 -22.73
CA VAL A 275 1.19 -4.78 -24.06
C VAL A 275 2.42 -5.41 -24.68
N LYS A 276 2.19 -6.49 -25.42
CA LYS A 276 3.12 -7.01 -26.45
C LYS A 276 2.76 -6.41 -27.79
#